data_de0199c139ac310c6c72c3d35f9e8ca2
#
_entry.id   de0199c139ac310c6c72c3d35f9e8ca2
#
_cell.length_a   1.000
_cell.length_b   1.000
_cell.length_c   1.000
_cell.angle_alpha   90.00
_cell.angle_beta   90.00
_cell.angle_gamma   90.00
#
_symmetry.space_group_name_H-M   'P 1'
#
loop_
_entity.id
_entity.type
_entity.pdbx_description
1 polymer ?
#
loop_
_entity_poly.entity_id
_entity_poly.type
_entity_poly.pdbx_seq_one_letter_code
_entity_poly.pdbx_strand_id
1 'polypeptide(L)'
;MIEVTLNTVKVRNWDNTITTIPPYLLVSDSFQNWRGMRESGGRRVKRSINIDMNSVRFCTPEMLDKYRKIRLLKDYVEQTEAVIEEYNKKHHIDNSVLVNGRRQTNLGVFRAYLTAYLKSLPDVNKELTCMVRQLQPTDHGIPMELYFFCAIKDWVPYEGVQADVFDHVLAIIPEFDLQVFQSPSGRDFQRVLS
;
A
#
# COMPACT_ATOMS: atom_id res chain seq x y z
N MET A 1 -4.47 30.12 13.06
CA MET A 1 -5.39 31.17 13.53
C MET A 1 -4.57 32.43 13.72
N ILE A 2 -5.02 33.58 13.18
CA ILE A 2 -4.29 34.87 13.22
C ILE A 2 -4.94 35.81 14.25
N GLU A 3 -6.28 35.88 14.21
CA GLU A 3 -7.04 36.80 15.03
C GLU A 3 -8.39 36.18 15.40
N VAL A 4 -8.85 36.40 16.62
CA VAL A 4 -10.17 36.01 17.10
C VAL A 4 -10.83 37.27 17.69
N THR A 5 -11.94 37.68 17.11
CA THR A 5 -12.77 38.78 17.61
C THR A 5 -14.15 38.21 18.00
N LEU A 6 -15.03 39.08 18.56
CA LEU A 6 -16.36 38.68 18.94
C LEU A 6 -17.19 38.13 17.75
N ASN A 7 -16.97 38.65 16.55
CA ASN A 7 -17.78 38.35 15.37
C ASN A 7 -17.03 37.67 14.24
N THR A 8 -15.70 37.54 14.33
CA THR A 8 -14.88 36.95 13.27
C THR A 8 -13.67 36.22 13.79
N VAL A 9 -13.33 35.12 13.11
CA VAL A 9 -12.06 34.39 13.29
C VAL A 9 -11.32 34.43 11.97
N LYS A 10 -10.08 34.94 11.96
CA LYS A 10 -9.21 34.96 10.79
C LYS A 10 -8.23 33.81 10.86
N VAL A 11 -8.21 32.96 9.82
CA VAL A 11 -7.26 31.86 9.64
C VAL A 11 -6.42 32.10 8.40
N ARG A 12 -5.11 31.83 8.51
CA ARG A 12 -4.22 31.78 7.35
C ARG A 12 -4.26 30.36 6.77
N ASN A 13 -4.55 30.29 5.48
CA ASN A 13 -4.52 29.06 4.71
C ASN A 13 -3.09 28.68 4.31
N TRP A 14 -2.93 27.47 3.75
CA TRP A 14 -1.63 26.94 3.32
C TRP A 14 -1.01 27.73 2.14
N ASP A 15 -1.83 28.35 1.32
CA ASP A 15 -1.45 29.23 0.20
C ASP A 15 -1.19 30.68 0.63
N ASN A 16 -1.13 30.96 1.96
CA ASN A 16 -0.99 32.27 2.58
C ASN A 16 -2.20 33.21 2.43
N THR A 17 -3.31 32.78 1.84
CA THR A 17 -4.55 33.57 1.86
C THR A 17 -5.15 33.60 3.27
N ILE A 18 -6.01 34.60 3.52
CA ILE A 18 -6.70 34.75 4.81
C ILE A 18 -8.19 34.50 4.60
N THR A 19 -8.72 33.52 5.32
CA THR A 19 -10.16 33.25 5.38
C THR A 19 -10.73 33.84 6.65
N THR A 20 -11.83 34.59 6.54
CA THR A 20 -12.60 35.07 7.67
C THR A 20 -13.82 34.18 7.90
N ILE A 21 -13.94 33.67 9.10
CA ILE A 21 -14.95 32.66 9.48
C ILE A 21 -15.80 33.26 10.61
N PRO A 22 -17.13 33.20 10.52
CA PRO A 22 -17.99 33.50 11.66
C PRO A 22 -17.78 32.48 12.79
N PRO A 23 -17.72 32.94 14.07
CA PRO A 23 -17.43 32.02 15.21
C PRO A 23 -18.39 30.83 15.33
N TYR A 24 -19.65 31.01 14.96
CA TYR A 24 -20.65 29.93 15.06
C TYR A 24 -20.32 28.70 14.19
N LEU A 25 -19.62 28.87 13.04
CA LEU A 25 -19.19 27.77 12.20
C LEU A 25 -18.16 26.87 12.90
N LEU A 26 -17.37 27.41 13.82
CA LEU A 26 -16.43 26.62 14.61
C LEU A 26 -17.13 25.75 15.68
N VAL A 27 -18.40 26.01 15.94
CA VAL A 27 -19.22 25.23 16.88
C VAL A 27 -20.16 24.27 16.16
N SER A 28 -20.66 24.67 14.96
CA SER A 28 -21.61 23.88 14.17
C SER A 28 -20.93 22.82 13.29
N ASP A 29 -19.73 23.10 12.81
CA ASP A 29 -19.03 22.23 11.89
C ASP A 29 -17.83 21.53 12.56
N SER A 30 -17.52 20.31 12.09
CA SER A 30 -16.32 19.59 12.52
C SER A 30 -15.10 20.08 11.78
N PHE A 31 -13.97 20.24 12.48
CA PHE A 31 -12.68 20.56 11.88
C PHE A 31 -11.57 19.66 12.42
N GLN A 32 -10.56 19.41 11.57
CA GLN A 32 -9.44 18.55 11.96
C GLN A 32 -8.36 19.38 12.67
N ASN A 33 -8.00 18.97 13.88
CA ASN A 33 -6.87 19.53 14.61
C ASN A 33 -5.60 18.72 14.36
N TRP A 34 -4.63 19.31 13.71
CA TRP A 34 -3.34 18.69 13.39
C TRP A 34 -2.37 18.59 14.57
N ARG A 35 -2.70 19.18 15.71
CA ARG A 35 -1.84 19.14 16.91
C ARG A 35 -1.61 17.70 17.36
N GLY A 36 -2.67 16.90 17.43
CA GLY A 36 -2.56 15.48 17.80
C GLY A 36 -1.63 14.69 16.88
N MET A 37 -1.63 14.98 15.56
CA MET A 37 -0.70 14.35 14.61
C MET A 37 0.76 14.78 14.89
N ARG A 38 1.00 16.08 15.18
CA ARG A 38 2.36 16.56 15.50
C ARG A 38 2.91 15.98 16.80
N GLU A 39 2.04 15.76 17.79
CA GLU A 39 2.39 15.17 19.09
C GLU A 39 2.47 13.63 19.03
N SER A 40 1.85 12.99 18.03
CA SER A 40 1.88 11.54 17.83
C SER A 40 3.22 11.02 17.32
N GLY A 41 3.41 9.71 17.35
CA GLY A 41 4.61 9.03 16.88
C GLY A 41 4.80 9.00 15.37
N GLY A 42 3.87 9.56 14.55
CA GLY A 42 4.02 9.55 13.10
C GLY A 42 2.86 10.17 12.32
N ARG A 43 3.14 10.47 11.05
CA ARG A 43 2.16 10.94 10.08
C ARG A 43 1.72 9.80 9.19
N ARG A 44 0.40 9.59 9.08
CA ARG A 44 -0.18 8.46 8.35
C ARG A 44 0.03 8.59 6.84
N VAL A 45 0.52 7.51 6.23
CA VAL A 45 0.42 7.24 4.80
C VAL A 45 -0.69 6.22 4.57
N LYS A 46 -1.58 6.50 3.64
CA LYS A 46 -2.66 5.62 3.21
C LYS A 46 -2.88 5.82 1.73
N ARG A 47 -2.23 4.99 0.91
CA ARG A 47 -2.33 5.04 -0.56
C ARG A 47 -2.41 3.64 -1.14
N SER A 48 -3.08 3.48 -2.27
CA SER A 48 -3.25 2.22 -2.98
C SER A 48 -2.60 2.27 -4.36
N ILE A 49 -2.14 1.11 -4.82
CA ILE A 49 -1.80 0.84 -6.21
C ILE A 49 -2.77 -0.22 -6.71
N ASN A 50 -3.36 0.02 -7.87
CA ASN A 50 -4.30 -0.92 -8.46
C ASN A 50 -3.56 -1.97 -9.29
N ILE A 51 -3.71 -3.23 -8.91
CA ILE A 51 -3.12 -4.38 -9.62
C ILE A 51 -4.13 -4.93 -10.63
N ASP A 52 -3.66 -5.21 -11.84
CA ASP A 52 -4.49 -5.88 -12.84
C ASP A 52 -4.85 -7.30 -12.37
N MET A 53 -6.15 -7.58 -12.29
CA MET A 53 -6.68 -8.88 -11.86
C MET A 53 -6.20 -10.03 -12.75
N ASN A 54 -5.99 -9.79 -14.04
CA ASN A 54 -5.56 -10.80 -14.99
C ASN A 54 -4.10 -11.25 -14.77
N SER A 55 -3.31 -10.45 -14.04
CA SER A 55 -1.94 -10.80 -13.69
C SER A 55 -1.83 -11.71 -12.44
N VAL A 56 -2.93 -11.90 -11.72
CA VAL A 56 -2.94 -12.72 -10.48
C VAL A 56 -2.98 -14.20 -10.84
N ARG A 57 -2.04 -14.97 -10.28
CA ARG A 57 -1.93 -16.42 -10.53
C ARG A 57 -1.30 -17.17 -9.35
N PHE A 58 -1.46 -18.48 -9.35
CA PHE A 58 -0.68 -19.33 -8.45
C PHE A 58 0.81 -19.28 -8.80
N CYS A 59 1.65 -19.33 -7.77
CA CYS A 59 3.10 -19.40 -7.95
C CYS A 59 3.51 -20.73 -8.58
N THR A 60 4.38 -20.67 -9.57
CA THR A 60 5.08 -21.85 -10.09
C THR A 60 6.32 -22.16 -9.22
N PRO A 61 6.90 -23.37 -9.31
CA PRO A 61 8.15 -23.68 -8.61
C PRO A 61 9.28 -22.69 -8.92
N GLU A 62 9.43 -22.28 -10.19
CA GLU A 62 10.43 -21.32 -10.64
C GLU A 62 10.23 -19.94 -10.00
N MET A 63 8.97 -19.51 -9.87
CA MET A 63 8.64 -18.26 -9.17
C MET A 63 9.03 -18.34 -7.69
N LEU A 64 8.71 -19.45 -7.01
CA LEU A 64 9.07 -19.65 -5.62
C LEU A 64 10.58 -19.68 -5.41
N ASP A 65 11.34 -20.32 -6.33
CA ASP A 65 12.80 -20.32 -6.32
C ASP A 65 13.40 -18.92 -6.51
N LYS A 66 12.80 -18.10 -7.38
CA LYS A 66 13.13 -16.69 -7.53
C LYS A 66 12.88 -15.92 -6.22
N TYR A 67 11.72 -16.10 -5.62
CA TYR A 67 11.33 -15.37 -4.40
C TYR A 67 12.16 -15.75 -3.17
N ARG A 68 12.62 -17.00 -3.05
CA ARG A 68 13.56 -17.45 -2.00
C ARG A 68 14.90 -16.69 -2.04
N LYS A 69 15.30 -16.18 -3.20
CA LYS A 69 16.52 -15.37 -3.35
C LYS A 69 16.34 -13.92 -2.86
N ILE A 70 15.09 -13.48 -2.66
CA ILE A 70 14.79 -12.15 -2.14
C ILE A 70 14.96 -12.19 -0.62
N ARG A 71 15.95 -11.45 -0.09
CA ARG A 71 16.31 -11.46 1.33
C ARG A 71 15.12 -11.25 2.28
N LEU A 72 14.19 -10.36 1.93
CA LEU A 72 13.01 -10.05 2.76
C LEU A 72 11.90 -11.10 2.69
N LEU A 73 11.98 -12.05 1.76
CA LEU A 73 10.94 -13.06 1.52
C LEU A 73 11.38 -14.48 1.85
N LYS A 74 12.67 -14.75 1.96
CA LYS A 74 13.19 -16.11 2.12
C LYS A 74 12.44 -16.89 3.20
N ASP A 75 12.46 -16.38 4.42
CA ASP A 75 11.84 -17.06 5.57
C ASP A 75 10.32 -17.20 5.39
N TYR A 76 9.65 -16.17 4.83
CA TYR A 76 8.22 -16.22 4.58
C TYR A 76 7.85 -17.32 3.57
N VAL A 77 8.56 -17.40 2.45
CA VAL A 77 8.29 -18.41 1.42
C VAL A 77 8.53 -19.81 1.95
N GLU A 78 9.67 -20.06 2.63
CA GLU A 78 10.02 -21.37 3.19
C GLU A 78 8.99 -21.82 4.24
N GLN A 79 8.62 -20.97 5.18
CA GLN A 79 7.63 -21.28 6.21
C GLN A 79 6.24 -21.52 5.62
N THR A 80 5.84 -20.70 4.66
CA THR A 80 4.51 -20.82 4.04
C THR A 80 4.41 -22.10 3.21
N GLU A 81 5.46 -22.46 2.44
CA GLU A 81 5.50 -23.70 1.68
C GLU A 81 5.43 -24.92 2.63
N ALA A 82 6.17 -24.93 3.72
CA ALA A 82 6.12 -26.02 4.70
C ALA A 82 4.70 -26.22 5.27
N VAL A 83 4.01 -25.13 5.64
CA VAL A 83 2.62 -25.18 6.13
C VAL A 83 1.65 -25.68 5.06
N ILE A 84 1.83 -25.23 3.81
CA ILE A 84 1.01 -25.66 2.68
C ILE A 84 1.21 -27.14 2.39
N GLU A 85 2.45 -27.59 2.36
CA GLU A 85 2.79 -29.00 2.09
C GLU A 85 2.23 -29.93 3.18
N GLU A 86 2.39 -29.57 4.45
CA GLU A 86 1.82 -30.31 5.58
C GLU A 86 0.29 -30.40 5.46
N TYR A 87 -0.37 -29.27 5.17
CA TYR A 87 -1.83 -29.24 4.98
C TYR A 87 -2.26 -30.17 3.82
N ASN A 88 -1.64 -30.03 2.66
CA ASN A 88 -2.01 -30.78 1.47
C ASN A 88 -1.76 -32.29 1.67
N LYS A 89 -0.67 -32.66 2.33
CA LYS A 89 -0.36 -34.07 2.69
C LYS A 89 -1.37 -34.63 3.67
N LYS A 90 -1.70 -33.89 4.73
CA LYS A 90 -2.69 -34.31 5.75
C LYS A 90 -4.07 -34.58 5.15
N HIS A 91 -4.44 -33.83 4.14
CA HIS A 91 -5.75 -33.94 3.48
C HIS A 91 -5.72 -34.78 2.21
N HIS A 92 -4.61 -35.49 1.91
CA HIS A 92 -4.45 -36.33 0.72
C HIS A 92 -4.83 -35.63 -0.59
N ILE A 93 -4.40 -34.35 -0.73
CA ILE A 93 -4.75 -33.52 -1.87
C ILE A 93 -4.08 -34.05 -3.14
N ASP A 94 -4.87 -34.21 -4.20
CA ASP A 94 -4.37 -34.45 -5.54
C ASP A 94 -3.84 -33.14 -6.12
N ASN A 95 -2.52 -33.02 -6.15
CA ASN A 95 -1.82 -31.83 -6.64
C ASN A 95 -1.77 -31.70 -8.17
N SER A 96 -2.27 -32.69 -8.92
CA SER A 96 -2.32 -32.63 -10.38
C SER A 96 -3.27 -31.54 -10.89
N VAL A 97 -4.27 -31.17 -10.07
CA VAL A 97 -5.25 -30.12 -10.36
C VAL A 97 -4.93 -28.89 -9.52
N LEU A 98 -4.69 -27.76 -10.19
CA LEU A 98 -4.22 -26.53 -9.55
C LEU A 98 -5.16 -25.95 -8.47
N VAL A 99 -6.46 -26.15 -8.61
CA VAL A 99 -7.46 -25.65 -7.65
C VAL A 99 -7.59 -26.50 -6.40
N ASN A 100 -7.01 -27.72 -6.42
CA ASN A 100 -7.00 -28.58 -5.25
C ASN A 100 -5.97 -28.11 -4.22
N GLY A 101 -6.35 -28.16 -2.95
CA GLY A 101 -5.47 -27.83 -1.84
C GLY A 101 -5.10 -26.36 -1.74
N ARG A 102 -4.02 -26.10 -1.01
CA ARG A 102 -3.49 -24.76 -0.78
C ARG A 102 -2.27 -24.50 -1.65
N ARG A 103 -2.13 -23.26 -2.12
CA ARG A 103 -0.97 -22.81 -2.90
C ARG A 103 -0.73 -21.32 -2.63
N GLN A 104 0.49 -20.88 -2.81
CA GLN A 104 0.80 -19.44 -2.81
C GLN A 104 0.38 -18.80 -4.13
N THR A 105 0.01 -17.53 -4.05
CA THR A 105 -0.23 -16.68 -5.22
C THR A 105 0.83 -15.59 -5.31
N ASN A 106 1.15 -15.14 -6.51
CA ASN A 106 2.08 -14.03 -6.72
C ASN A 106 1.64 -12.76 -5.96
N LEU A 107 0.34 -12.45 -5.96
CA LEU A 107 -0.21 -11.31 -5.22
C LEU A 107 -0.04 -11.46 -3.69
N GLY A 108 -0.18 -12.69 -3.17
CA GLY A 108 0.02 -12.98 -1.75
C GLY A 108 1.47 -12.79 -1.32
N VAL A 109 2.42 -13.29 -2.13
CA VAL A 109 3.86 -13.12 -1.92
C VAL A 109 4.27 -11.64 -2.05
N PHE A 110 3.74 -10.92 -3.04
CA PHE A 110 3.95 -9.49 -3.20
C PHE A 110 3.49 -8.70 -1.96
N ARG A 111 2.30 -8.99 -1.42
CA ARG A 111 1.82 -8.38 -0.19
C ARG A 111 2.74 -8.64 1.00
N ALA A 112 3.25 -9.86 1.14
CA ALA A 112 4.22 -10.21 2.18
C ALA A 112 5.53 -9.43 2.02
N TYR A 113 6.03 -9.31 0.78
CA TYR A 113 7.19 -8.49 0.48
C TYR A 113 6.99 -7.04 0.89
N LEU A 114 5.90 -6.41 0.46
CA LEU A 114 5.60 -5.02 0.80
C LEU A 114 5.54 -4.79 2.32
N THR A 115 4.96 -5.74 3.05
CA THR A 115 4.90 -5.66 4.52
C THR A 115 6.30 -5.71 5.14
N ALA A 116 7.15 -6.63 4.67
CA ALA A 116 8.53 -6.75 5.13
C ALA A 116 9.37 -5.53 4.74
N TYR A 117 9.18 -5.03 3.51
CA TYR A 117 9.84 -3.83 3.01
C TYR A 117 9.53 -2.60 3.87
N LEU A 118 8.25 -2.29 4.10
CA LEU A 118 7.85 -1.16 4.93
C LEU A 118 8.44 -1.27 6.36
N LYS A 119 8.43 -2.46 6.96
CA LYS A 119 9.03 -2.69 8.27
C LYS A 119 10.55 -2.55 8.29
N SER A 120 11.22 -2.70 7.15
CA SER A 120 12.69 -2.55 7.05
C SER A 120 13.12 -1.09 6.93
N LEU A 121 12.23 -0.18 6.57
CA LEU A 121 12.55 1.23 6.38
C LEU A 121 12.76 1.94 7.73
N PRO A 122 13.81 2.78 7.86
CA PRO A 122 14.09 3.53 9.09
C PRO A 122 13.02 4.60 9.38
N ASP A 123 12.45 5.18 8.32
CA ASP A 123 11.48 6.28 8.42
C ASP A 123 10.05 5.82 8.71
N VAL A 124 9.81 4.51 8.78
CA VAL A 124 8.52 3.93 9.17
C VAL A 124 8.49 3.66 10.66
N ASN A 125 7.50 4.22 11.36
CA ASN A 125 7.31 3.95 12.77
C ASN A 125 6.80 2.51 12.97
N LYS A 126 7.58 1.69 13.66
CA LYS A 126 7.32 0.26 13.87
C LYS A 126 6.36 -0.02 15.03
N GLU A 127 6.13 0.95 15.91
CA GLU A 127 5.23 0.84 17.06
C GLU A 127 3.78 1.14 16.67
N LEU A 128 3.58 1.83 15.54
CA LEU A 128 2.26 2.14 15.01
C LEU A 128 1.86 1.12 13.94
N THR A 129 0.57 1.11 13.62
CA THR A 129 0.01 0.17 12.63
C THR A 129 0.73 0.27 11.30
N CYS A 130 1.32 -0.84 10.86
CA CYS A 130 1.92 -1.00 9.56
C CYS A 130 1.33 -2.25 8.90
N MET A 131 0.58 -2.08 7.82
CA MET A 131 -0.05 -3.18 7.10
C MET A 131 -0.13 -2.90 5.60
N VAL A 132 -0.14 -3.98 4.83
CA VAL A 132 -0.50 -3.97 3.42
C VAL A 132 -1.72 -4.85 3.24
N ARG A 133 -2.76 -4.32 2.63
CA ARG A 133 -4.04 -5.04 2.46
C ARG A 133 -4.62 -4.87 1.07
N GLN A 134 -5.36 -5.87 0.65
CA GLN A 134 -6.24 -5.77 -0.52
C GLN A 134 -7.54 -5.09 -0.09
N LEU A 135 -7.98 -4.11 -0.85
CA LEU A 135 -9.34 -3.59 -0.74
C LEU A 135 -10.24 -4.34 -1.72
N GLN A 136 -11.53 -4.01 -1.69
CA GLN A 136 -12.50 -4.60 -2.60
C GLN A 136 -12.08 -4.37 -4.06
N PRO A 137 -12.04 -5.40 -4.90
CA PRO A 137 -11.80 -5.24 -6.33
C PRO A 137 -12.81 -4.29 -6.98
N THR A 138 -12.33 -3.53 -7.95
CA THR A 138 -13.12 -2.58 -8.72
C THR A 138 -12.93 -2.82 -10.21
N ASP A 139 -13.62 -2.08 -11.07
CA ASP A 139 -13.38 -2.01 -12.53
C ASP A 139 -11.97 -1.50 -12.89
N HIS A 140 -11.26 -0.93 -11.91
CA HIS A 140 -9.87 -0.47 -12.03
C HIS A 140 -8.87 -1.44 -11.36
N GLY A 141 -9.22 -2.73 -11.23
CA GLY A 141 -8.34 -3.75 -10.67
C GLY A 141 -8.48 -3.93 -9.16
N ILE A 142 -7.46 -4.54 -8.56
CA ILE A 142 -7.39 -4.82 -7.12
C ILE A 142 -6.54 -3.73 -6.44
N PRO A 143 -7.15 -2.85 -5.60
CA PRO A 143 -6.36 -1.88 -4.87
C PRO A 143 -5.55 -2.56 -3.77
N MET A 144 -4.23 -2.49 -3.89
CA MET A 144 -3.28 -2.91 -2.86
C MET A 144 -2.92 -1.68 -2.02
N GLU A 145 -3.51 -1.55 -0.84
CA GLU A 145 -3.32 -0.39 0.04
C GLU A 145 -2.12 -0.59 0.96
N LEU A 146 -1.21 0.38 0.93
CA LEU A 146 -0.14 0.53 1.89
C LEU A 146 -0.61 1.49 2.98
N TYR A 147 -0.66 1.00 4.22
CA TYR A 147 -1.07 1.76 5.38
C TYR A 147 0.04 1.71 6.43
N PHE A 148 0.68 2.84 6.67
CA PHE A 148 1.76 2.93 7.65
C PHE A 148 1.89 4.35 8.19
N PHE A 149 2.71 4.52 9.22
CA PHE A 149 3.03 5.83 9.79
C PHE A 149 4.49 6.16 9.55
N CYS A 150 4.74 7.29 8.86
CA CYS A 150 6.05 7.86 8.70
C CYS A 150 6.46 8.58 9.99
N ALA A 151 7.65 8.30 10.52
CA ALA A 151 8.19 8.96 11.70
C ALA A 151 8.48 10.45 11.45
N ILE A 152 8.78 10.79 10.20
CA ILE A 152 8.98 12.17 9.75
C ILE A 152 7.60 12.83 9.55
N LYS A 153 7.36 13.94 10.26
CA LYS A 153 6.07 14.63 10.25
C LYS A 153 6.06 15.91 9.43
N ASP A 154 7.23 16.50 9.18
CA ASP A 154 7.37 17.70 8.36
C ASP A 154 6.98 17.41 6.92
N TRP A 155 6.22 18.32 6.32
CA TRP A 155 5.51 18.03 5.08
C TRP A 155 6.43 17.62 3.94
N VAL A 156 7.42 18.45 3.63
CA VAL A 156 8.29 18.21 2.46
C VAL A 156 9.08 16.90 2.58
N PRO A 157 9.79 16.62 3.70
CA PRO A 157 10.47 15.33 3.85
C PRO A 157 9.50 14.13 3.90
N TYR A 158 8.32 14.29 4.50
CA TYR A 158 7.28 13.25 4.50
C TYR A 158 6.83 12.88 3.08
N GLU A 159 6.62 13.87 2.20
CA GLU A 159 6.27 13.60 0.80
C GLU A 159 7.43 12.92 0.05
N GLY A 160 8.69 13.25 0.38
CA GLY A 160 9.87 12.56 -0.15
C GLY A 160 9.87 11.07 0.20
N VAL A 161 9.74 10.73 1.49
CA VAL A 161 9.66 9.31 1.93
C VAL A 161 8.51 8.58 1.25
N GLN A 162 7.36 9.25 1.11
CA GLN A 162 6.22 8.66 0.45
C GLN A 162 6.48 8.41 -1.05
N ALA A 163 7.12 9.35 -1.76
CA ALA A 163 7.50 9.19 -3.15
C ALA A 163 8.48 8.02 -3.32
N ASP A 164 9.56 7.96 -2.52
CA ASP A 164 10.57 6.90 -2.59
C ASP A 164 9.96 5.50 -2.38
N VAL A 165 9.01 5.38 -1.43
CA VAL A 165 8.30 4.12 -1.20
C VAL A 165 7.48 3.72 -2.43
N PHE A 166 6.72 4.63 -3.02
CA PHE A 166 5.85 4.30 -4.16
C PHE A 166 6.63 4.10 -5.45
N ASP A 167 7.74 4.80 -5.67
CA ASP A 167 8.65 4.58 -6.79
C ASP A 167 9.23 3.16 -6.73
N HIS A 168 9.73 2.75 -5.56
CA HIS A 168 10.21 1.39 -5.36
C HIS A 168 9.09 0.37 -5.61
N VAL A 169 7.92 0.56 -5.03
CA VAL A 169 6.80 -0.39 -5.18
C VAL A 169 6.40 -0.55 -6.64
N LEU A 170 6.29 0.55 -7.39
CA LEU A 170 5.95 0.50 -8.82
C LEU A 170 7.02 -0.23 -9.64
N ALA A 171 8.30 0.01 -9.33
CA ALA A 171 9.42 -0.61 -10.04
C ALA A 171 9.49 -2.13 -9.86
N ILE A 172 9.08 -2.65 -8.70
CA ILE A 172 9.21 -4.09 -8.39
C ILE A 172 7.99 -4.94 -8.76
N ILE A 173 6.85 -4.34 -9.08
CA ILE A 173 5.62 -5.09 -9.44
C ILE A 173 5.88 -6.15 -10.52
N PRO A 174 6.61 -5.88 -11.62
CA PRO A 174 6.92 -6.88 -12.64
C PRO A 174 7.75 -8.05 -12.13
N GLU A 175 8.57 -7.86 -11.08
CA GLU A 175 9.37 -8.93 -10.47
C GLU A 175 8.51 -10.03 -9.81
N PHE A 176 7.25 -9.71 -9.51
CA PHE A 176 6.23 -10.63 -9.01
C PHE A 176 5.29 -11.14 -10.11
N ASP A 177 5.64 -10.92 -11.38
CA ASP A 177 4.76 -11.25 -12.52
C ASP A 177 3.36 -10.61 -12.39
N LEU A 178 3.31 -9.43 -11.78
CA LEU A 178 2.13 -8.60 -11.63
C LEU A 178 2.19 -7.41 -12.59
N GLN A 179 1.03 -6.85 -12.88
CA GLN A 179 0.89 -5.64 -13.70
C GLN A 179 0.05 -4.61 -12.95
N VAL A 180 0.40 -3.34 -13.12
CA VAL A 180 -0.44 -2.24 -12.66
C VAL A 180 -1.60 -2.08 -13.61
N PHE A 181 -2.81 -1.94 -13.07
CA PHE A 181 -3.97 -1.61 -13.88
C PHE A 181 -3.80 -0.22 -14.49
N GLN A 182 -3.96 -0.13 -15.78
CA GLN A 182 -3.98 1.14 -16.53
C GLN A 182 -5.13 1.10 -17.53
N SER A 183 -5.84 2.21 -17.68
CA SER A 183 -6.79 2.36 -18.76
C SER A 183 -6.06 2.34 -20.12
N PRO A 184 -6.60 1.69 -21.15
CA PRO A 184 -5.97 1.64 -22.47
C PRO A 184 -5.62 3.04 -22.98
N SER A 185 -4.39 3.21 -23.40
CA SER A 185 -3.89 4.44 -24.01
C SER A 185 -3.92 4.34 -25.54
N GLY A 186 -3.78 5.46 -26.24
CA GLY A 186 -3.69 5.46 -27.71
C GLY A 186 -2.54 4.59 -28.26
N ARG A 187 -1.48 4.34 -27.46
CA ARG A 187 -0.36 3.45 -27.84
C ARG A 187 -0.76 1.98 -27.81
N ASP A 188 -1.68 1.59 -26.94
CA ASP A 188 -2.14 0.21 -26.83
C ASP A 188 -2.97 -0.16 -28.06
N PHE A 189 -3.80 0.76 -28.54
CA PHE A 189 -4.54 0.58 -29.79
C PHE A 189 -3.64 0.51 -31.03
N GLN A 190 -2.55 1.26 -31.07
CA GLN A 190 -1.58 1.18 -32.16
C GLN A 190 -0.88 -0.18 -32.24
N ARG A 191 -0.60 -0.83 -31.10
CA ARG A 191 0.01 -2.18 -31.06
C ARG A 191 -0.91 -3.29 -31.54
N VAL A 192 -2.24 -3.09 -31.48
CA VAL A 192 -3.22 -4.07 -31.98
C VAL A 192 -3.39 -3.97 -33.49
N LEU A 193 -3.06 -2.81 -34.08
CA LEU A 193 -3.21 -2.54 -35.52
C LEU A 193 -1.90 -2.73 -36.31
N SER A 194 -0.78 -3.03 -35.65
CA SER A 194 0.52 -3.35 -36.25
C SER A 194 0.78 -4.85 -36.21
#